data_260353a49fd3ac7b6d1e882e073083e9
#
_entry.id   260353a49fd3ac7b6d1e882e073083e9
#
_cell.length_a   1.000
_cell.length_b   1.000
_cell.length_c   1.000
_cell.angle_alpha   90.00
_cell.angle_beta   90.00
_cell.angle_gamma   90.00
#
_symmetry.space_group_name_H-M   'P 1'
#
loop_
_entity.id
_entity.type
_entity.pdbx_description
1 polymer ?
#
loop_
_entity_poly.entity_id
_entity_poly.type
_entity_poly.pdbx_seq_one_letter_code
_entity_poly.pdbx_strand_id
1 'polypeptide(L)'
;MKKAILTTLFTICLILTGFSQISKQQATNMVLNPIQNLTASLEGNDKILLTWSFPDEVDEIELTWSKMVIEDWVGTHPSCAWDVMQHFDLLDIRNLTGWRIKDITCVTPEINPQSGNTDVVFYIKVWKGDEDHRMLVYEQCIEEPIGGSFQTVTLNEAVCVDANEELWIGFYGNRPFTYPWAVDYSFVNGFERKGLFLDLYGENTVGDCVPNEWINYVADYGNATISATLVNPSKEFEDRNKGSLTGYRVYRNGYLIQEIPFQFFTHFTDNHFDSQEEVTYCVTAVYGEEESEGECLTIPITGVVEEKLLITAIPNPSYGTIQIDGVEAVEIQIYNTLGQLVKTLHHTNIVLLDNHPAGIYMLRISDQDGNVFSKKVIKR
;
A
#
# COMPACT_ATOMS: atom_id res chain seq x y z
N MET A 1 26.37 -79.19 -13.78
CA MET A 1 26.49 -77.73 -13.85
C MET A 1 25.19 -77.13 -14.42
N LYS A 2 24.13 -77.05 -13.66
CA LYS A 2 22.87 -76.39 -13.97
C LYS A 2 22.03 -76.30 -12.70
N LYS A 3 22.41 -75.49 -11.70
CA LYS A 3 21.59 -75.17 -10.54
C LYS A 3 22.20 -73.99 -9.75
N ALA A 4 22.36 -72.81 -10.45
CA ALA A 4 22.82 -71.63 -9.73
C ALA A 4 22.42 -70.31 -10.41
N ILE A 5 21.28 -70.27 -11.15
CA ILE A 5 20.83 -69.03 -11.83
C ILE A 5 19.36 -68.72 -11.53
N LEU A 6 18.74 -69.30 -10.52
CA LEU A 6 17.31 -69.04 -10.26
C LEU A 6 17.00 -68.40 -8.89
N THR A 7 18.02 -67.92 -8.15
CA THR A 7 17.81 -67.35 -6.82
C THR A 7 18.12 -65.85 -6.74
N THR A 8 18.58 -65.23 -7.85
CA THR A 8 18.95 -63.83 -7.85
C THR A 8 17.92 -62.90 -8.52
N LEU A 9 16.85 -63.47 -9.13
CA LEU A 9 15.79 -62.64 -9.79
C LEU A 9 14.57 -62.37 -8.87
N PHE A 10 14.48 -62.97 -7.71
CA PHE A 10 13.32 -62.77 -6.80
C PHE A 10 13.54 -61.74 -5.72
N THR A 11 14.80 -61.25 -5.55
CA THR A 11 15.12 -60.25 -4.54
C THR A 11 15.10 -58.81 -5.03
N ILE A 12 15.02 -58.62 -6.37
CA ILE A 12 14.96 -57.30 -6.97
C ILE A 12 13.50 -56.79 -7.16
N CYS A 13 12.53 -57.68 -7.11
CA CYS A 13 11.11 -57.31 -7.30
C CYS A 13 10.40 -56.88 -6.02
N LEU A 14 11.03 -57.03 -4.85
CA LEU A 14 10.46 -56.63 -3.55
C LEU A 14 10.97 -55.30 -3.01
N ILE A 15 11.91 -54.66 -3.73
CA ILE A 15 12.40 -53.28 -3.37
C ILE A 15 11.69 -52.21 -4.16
N LEU A 16 10.91 -52.53 -5.21
CA LEU A 16 10.18 -51.55 -6.04
C LEU A 16 8.74 -51.32 -5.63
N THR A 17 8.23 -52.01 -4.58
CA THR A 17 6.88 -51.75 -4.07
C THR A 17 6.84 -50.91 -2.77
N GLY A 18 8.02 -50.46 -2.29
CA GLY A 18 8.16 -49.67 -1.07
C GLY A 18 8.20 -48.13 -1.32
N PHE A 19 8.15 -47.65 -2.54
CA PHE A 19 8.25 -46.21 -2.86
C PHE A 19 6.99 -45.55 -3.42
N SER A 20 5.83 -46.11 -3.22
CA SER A 20 4.56 -45.48 -3.62
C SER A 20 3.63 -45.11 -2.45
N GLN A 21 4.20 -44.93 -1.29
CA GLN A 21 3.53 -44.21 -0.17
C GLN A 21 4.38 -43.02 0.26
N ILE A 22 4.80 -42.19 -0.70
CA ILE A 22 5.07 -40.80 -0.38
C ILE A 22 3.69 -40.16 -0.23
N SER A 23 3.34 -39.96 1.02
CA SER A 23 2.31 -39.07 1.55
C SER A 23 1.57 -38.28 0.47
N LYS A 24 0.31 -38.55 0.25
CA LYS A 24 -0.65 -37.50 -0.02
C LYS A 24 -0.57 -36.59 1.21
N GLN A 25 0.35 -35.63 1.18
CA GLN A 25 0.31 -34.50 2.03
C GLN A 25 -1.09 -33.91 1.78
N GLN A 26 -1.93 -33.92 2.80
CA GLN A 26 -3.19 -33.23 2.78
C GLN A 26 -2.87 -31.83 2.28
N ALA A 27 -3.32 -31.50 1.07
CA ALA A 27 -3.52 -30.13 0.70
C ALA A 27 -4.48 -29.62 1.78
N THR A 28 -3.97 -28.94 2.76
CA THR A 28 -4.79 -28.07 3.60
C THR A 28 -5.45 -27.15 2.61
N ASN A 29 -6.78 -27.26 2.46
CA ASN A 29 -7.57 -26.32 1.71
C ASN A 29 -7.35 -24.97 2.41
N MET A 30 -6.37 -24.20 1.92
CA MET A 30 -6.12 -22.86 2.38
C MET A 30 -7.33 -22.05 1.91
N VAL A 31 -8.10 -21.52 2.84
CA VAL A 31 -9.17 -20.60 2.51
C VAL A 31 -8.51 -19.29 2.11
N LEU A 32 -8.59 -18.96 0.83
CA LEU A 32 -8.07 -17.71 0.30
C LEU A 32 -9.17 -16.65 0.43
N ASN A 33 -8.98 -15.72 1.33
CA ASN A 33 -9.97 -14.68 1.59
C ASN A 33 -10.01 -13.66 0.44
N PRO A 34 -11.19 -13.36 -0.10
CA PRO A 34 -11.34 -12.35 -1.13
C PRO A 34 -11.15 -10.94 -0.57
N ILE A 35 -10.92 -9.99 -1.47
CA ILE A 35 -10.99 -8.56 -1.15
C ILE A 35 -12.36 -8.18 -0.61
N GLN A 36 -12.45 -6.99 0.01
CA GLN A 36 -13.71 -6.48 0.56
C GLN A 36 -14.09 -5.14 -0.06
N ASN A 37 -15.38 -4.83 -0.09
CA ASN A 37 -15.92 -3.51 -0.42
C ASN A 37 -15.44 -2.95 -1.78
N LEU A 38 -15.46 -3.77 -2.83
CA LEU A 38 -15.18 -3.31 -4.19
C LEU A 38 -16.15 -2.21 -4.59
N THR A 39 -15.63 -1.08 -5.01
CA THR A 39 -16.41 0.06 -5.52
C THR A 39 -15.82 0.57 -6.82
N ALA A 40 -16.65 1.25 -7.62
CA ALA A 40 -16.25 1.93 -8.84
C ALA A 40 -16.75 3.37 -8.83
N SER A 41 -15.94 4.29 -9.29
CA SER A 41 -16.31 5.69 -9.52
C SER A 41 -15.85 6.13 -10.91
N LEU A 42 -16.68 6.92 -11.59
CA LEU A 42 -16.35 7.48 -12.89
C LEU A 42 -15.41 8.69 -12.70
N GLU A 43 -14.27 8.69 -13.38
CA GLU A 43 -13.36 9.82 -13.43
C GLU A 43 -13.40 10.45 -14.83
N GLY A 44 -14.10 11.58 -14.97
CA GLY A 44 -14.39 12.17 -16.28
C GLY A 44 -15.42 11.35 -17.06
N ASN A 45 -15.19 11.11 -18.37
CA ASN A 45 -16.16 10.42 -19.24
C ASN A 45 -15.68 9.03 -19.70
N ASP A 46 -14.43 8.69 -19.47
CA ASP A 46 -13.75 7.54 -20.09
C ASP A 46 -12.85 6.74 -19.14
N LYS A 47 -12.92 7.02 -17.84
CA LYS A 47 -12.10 6.35 -16.84
C LYS A 47 -12.94 5.86 -15.67
N ILE A 48 -12.61 4.69 -15.17
CA ILE A 48 -13.20 4.13 -13.96
C ILE A 48 -12.10 3.92 -12.92
N LEU A 49 -12.25 4.55 -11.77
CA LEU A 49 -11.47 4.23 -10.58
C LEU A 49 -12.16 3.11 -9.80
N LEU A 50 -11.50 1.97 -9.72
CA LEU A 50 -11.86 0.87 -8.84
C LEU A 50 -11.14 1.03 -7.52
N THR A 51 -11.83 0.77 -6.41
CA THR A 51 -11.22 0.76 -5.08
C THR A 51 -11.79 -0.37 -4.24
N TRP A 52 -10.97 -0.98 -3.38
CA TRP A 52 -11.36 -2.07 -2.49
C TRP A 52 -10.66 -2.00 -1.14
N SER A 53 -11.07 -2.84 -0.20
CA SER A 53 -10.42 -3.02 1.09
C SER A 53 -9.66 -4.35 1.12
N PHE A 54 -8.70 -4.46 2.04
CA PHE A 54 -7.97 -5.71 2.27
C PHE A 54 -8.92 -6.88 2.57
N PRO A 55 -8.51 -8.11 2.29
CA PRO A 55 -9.13 -9.31 2.86
C PRO A 55 -9.22 -9.24 4.38
N ASP A 56 -10.27 -9.84 4.97
CA ASP A 56 -10.60 -9.69 6.40
C ASP A 56 -9.48 -10.07 7.37
N GLU A 57 -8.59 -10.96 7.00
CA GLU A 57 -7.60 -11.52 7.92
C GLU A 57 -6.18 -11.00 7.72
N VAL A 58 -6.01 -9.93 6.94
CA VAL A 58 -4.70 -9.30 6.74
C VAL A 58 -4.33 -8.53 8.00
N ASP A 59 -3.29 -8.97 8.68
CA ASP A 59 -2.75 -8.40 9.92
C ASP A 59 -1.39 -7.71 9.72
N GLU A 60 -0.69 -8.07 8.66
CA GLU A 60 0.62 -7.52 8.27
C GLU A 60 0.68 -7.32 6.75
N ILE A 61 1.26 -6.23 6.32
CA ILE A 61 1.54 -5.92 4.91
C ILE A 61 2.93 -5.33 4.74
N GLU A 62 3.47 -5.46 3.54
CA GLU A 62 4.65 -4.76 3.11
C GLU A 62 4.27 -3.52 2.28
N LEU A 63 4.81 -2.37 2.66
CA LEU A 63 4.64 -1.08 1.99
C LEU A 63 5.92 -0.77 1.22
N THR A 64 5.90 -0.92 -0.09
CA THR A 64 7.07 -0.69 -0.96
C THR A 64 6.67 -0.60 -2.43
N TRP A 65 7.35 0.25 -3.20
CA TRP A 65 7.29 0.30 -4.66
C TRP A 65 8.36 -0.59 -5.32
N SER A 66 9.21 -1.22 -4.53
CA SER A 66 10.33 -2.07 -4.96
C SER A 66 9.94 -3.55 -4.94
N LYS A 67 10.48 -4.36 -5.84
CA LYS A 67 10.47 -5.84 -5.72
C LYS A 67 11.48 -6.35 -4.71
N MET A 68 12.18 -5.45 -4.03
CA MET A 68 13.23 -5.78 -3.06
C MET A 68 14.33 -6.67 -3.67
N VAL A 69 14.78 -6.33 -4.85
CA VAL A 69 15.94 -6.91 -5.54
C VAL A 69 16.94 -5.81 -5.83
N ILE A 70 18.22 -6.10 -5.69
CA ILE A 70 19.28 -5.16 -6.07
C ILE A 70 19.62 -5.43 -7.52
N GLU A 71 19.19 -4.58 -8.44
CA GLU A 71 19.50 -4.68 -9.87
C GLU A 71 20.64 -3.77 -10.27
N ASP A 72 20.74 -2.59 -9.62
CA ASP A 72 21.84 -1.64 -9.85
C ASP A 72 22.06 -0.76 -8.63
N TRP A 73 23.13 0.04 -8.70
CA TRP A 73 23.48 1.05 -7.72
C TRP A 73 23.56 2.40 -8.42
N VAL A 74 22.79 3.35 -7.94
CA VAL A 74 22.77 4.71 -8.46
C VAL A 74 23.26 5.71 -7.45
N GLY A 75 23.69 6.88 -7.91
CA GLY A 75 24.20 7.91 -7.04
C GLY A 75 24.48 9.20 -7.76
N THR A 76 24.85 10.18 -6.98
CA THR A 76 25.25 11.51 -7.41
C THR A 76 26.72 11.78 -7.11
N HIS A 77 27.16 13.01 -7.37
CA HIS A 77 28.53 13.44 -7.10
C HIS A 77 28.93 13.24 -5.61
N PRO A 78 30.19 12.85 -5.31
CA PRO A 78 30.61 12.28 -4.03
C PRO A 78 30.76 13.26 -2.85
N SER A 79 30.05 14.39 -2.82
CA SER A 79 30.25 15.41 -1.75
C SER A 79 29.05 15.68 -0.87
N CYS A 80 27.91 15.00 -1.07
CA CYS A 80 26.65 15.31 -0.39
C CYS A 80 26.25 14.24 0.63
N ALA A 81 25.73 14.66 1.77
CA ALA A 81 24.83 13.84 2.56
C ALA A 81 23.49 13.76 1.84
N TRP A 82 22.68 12.74 2.10
CA TRP A 82 21.49 12.47 1.32
C TRP A 82 20.43 11.73 2.12
N ASP A 83 19.17 12.00 1.80
CA ASP A 83 18.03 11.14 2.07
C ASP A 83 17.58 10.48 0.76
N VAL A 84 17.26 9.21 0.82
CA VAL A 84 16.59 8.47 -0.24
C VAL A 84 15.29 7.91 0.30
N MET A 85 14.19 8.01 -0.45
CA MET A 85 12.88 7.62 0.05
C MET A 85 11.92 7.21 -1.03
N GLN A 86 10.86 6.53 -0.60
CA GLN A 86 9.67 6.24 -1.36
C GLN A 86 8.50 7.08 -0.83
N HIS A 87 7.61 7.48 -1.72
CA HIS A 87 6.42 8.29 -1.45
C HIS A 87 5.15 7.48 -1.62
N PHE A 88 4.20 7.66 -0.72
CA PHE A 88 2.87 7.04 -0.73
C PHE A 88 1.83 8.13 -0.51
N ASP A 89 1.03 8.41 -1.55
CA ASP A 89 -0.03 9.41 -1.47
C ASP A 89 -1.25 8.90 -0.69
N LEU A 90 -2.24 9.76 -0.51
CA LEU A 90 -3.46 9.46 0.26
C LEU A 90 -4.25 8.27 -0.32
N LEU A 91 -4.22 8.09 -1.64
CA LEU A 91 -4.92 6.98 -2.30
C LEU A 91 -4.21 5.65 -2.05
N ASP A 92 -2.88 5.66 -2.03
CA ASP A 92 -2.06 4.47 -1.76
C ASP A 92 -2.29 3.93 -0.34
N ILE A 93 -2.37 4.83 0.65
CA ILE A 93 -2.44 4.46 2.08
C ILE A 93 -3.84 4.55 2.68
N ARG A 94 -4.89 4.78 1.88
CA ARG A 94 -6.28 5.05 2.32
C ARG A 94 -6.87 3.99 3.27
N ASN A 95 -6.42 2.74 3.19
CA ASN A 95 -6.87 1.65 4.06
C ASN A 95 -5.98 1.42 5.28
N LEU A 96 -4.94 2.25 5.48
CA LEU A 96 -3.91 2.04 6.49
C LEU A 96 -4.05 2.92 7.74
N THR A 97 -5.13 3.70 7.88
CA THR A 97 -5.34 4.49 9.09
C THR A 97 -5.33 3.61 10.34
N GLY A 98 -4.43 3.93 11.28
CA GLY A 98 -4.25 3.21 12.53
C GLY A 98 -3.27 2.02 12.45
N TRP A 99 -2.84 1.62 11.26
CA TRP A 99 -1.75 0.67 11.11
C TRP A 99 -0.44 1.27 11.62
N ARG A 100 0.53 0.42 11.93
CA ARG A 100 1.80 0.86 12.51
C ARG A 100 2.98 0.30 11.73
N ILE A 101 3.89 1.16 11.33
CA ILE A 101 5.19 0.75 10.81
C ILE A 101 5.97 0.15 11.98
N LYS A 102 6.34 -1.11 11.85
CA LYS A 102 7.09 -1.89 12.83
C LYS A 102 8.55 -2.01 12.45
N ASP A 103 8.81 -2.35 11.20
CA ASP A 103 10.15 -2.59 10.67
C ASP A 103 10.34 -1.80 9.38
N ILE A 104 11.58 -1.38 9.10
CA ILE A 104 12.00 -0.86 7.78
C ILE A 104 13.19 -1.68 7.30
N THR A 105 13.08 -2.20 6.08
CA THR A 105 14.16 -2.91 5.38
C THR A 105 14.76 -2.02 4.31
N CYS A 106 16.07 -1.88 4.31
CA CYS A 106 16.81 -1.11 3.31
C CYS A 106 18.15 -1.77 2.97
N VAL A 107 18.84 -1.22 1.99
CA VAL A 107 20.20 -1.63 1.62
C VAL A 107 21.12 -0.42 1.76
N THR A 108 22.03 -0.47 2.74
CA THR A 108 23.06 0.55 2.86
C THR A 108 24.23 0.24 1.93
N PRO A 109 24.98 1.26 1.43
CA PRO A 109 26.16 1.03 0.61
C PRO A 109 27.27 0.31 1.38
N GLU A 110 28.15 -0.37 0.66
CA GLU A 110 29.31 -1.01 1.26
C GLU A 110 30.25 0.03 1.90
N ILE A 111 30.56 -0.18 3.18
CA ILE A 111 31.52 0.63 3.90
C ILE A 111 32.91 0.04 3.65
N ASN A 112 33.73 0.73 2.85
CA ASN A 112 35.13 0.31 2.63
C ASN A 112 36.06 0.97 3.67
N PRO A 113 36.56 0.23 4.65
CA PRO A 113 37.46 0.77 5.68
C PRO A 113 38.77 1.35 5.10
N GLN A 114 39.18 0.91 3.91
CA GLN A 114 40.42 1.37 3.25
C GLN A 114 40.25 2.76 2.61
N SER A 115 39.03 3.24 2.43
CA SER A 115 38.77 4.59 1.90
C SER A 115 38.90 5.70 2.95
N GLY A 116 39.23 5.39 4.19
CA GLY A 116 39.32 6.35 5.31
C GLY A 116 37.95 6.83 5.82
N ASN A 117 36.85 6.26 5.36
CA ASN A 117 35.49 6.59 5.78
C ASN A 117 35.09 5.77 7.02
N THR A 118 35.61 6.15 8.20
CA THR A 118 35.29 5.47 9.47
C THR A 118 34.05 6.04 10.19
N ASP A 119 33.59 7.23 9.80
CA ASP A 119 32.52 7.94 10.50
C ASP A 119 31.23 8.00 9.67
N VAL A 120 30.88 6.88 9.01
CA VAL A 120 29.64 6.76 8.23
C VAL A 120 28.49 6.45 9.16
N VAL A 121 27.43 7.22 9.08
CA VAL A 121 26.21 7.04 9.88
C VAL A 121 25.02 6.96 8.94
N PHE A 122 24.16 5.98 9.18
CA PHE A 122 22.89 5.82 8.48
C PHE A 122 21.74 5.93 9.47
N TYR A 123 20.64 6.55 9.04
CA TYR A 123 19.40 6.66 9.82
C TYR A 123 18.22 6.20 8.99
N ILE A 124 17.38 5.37 9.57
CA ILE A 124 16.03 5.16 9.07
C ILE A 124 15.20 6.40 9.38
N LYS A 125 14.39 6.84 8.43
CA LYS A 125 13.54 8.02 8.59
C LYS A 125 12.13 7.79 8.07
N VAL A 126 11.16 8.42 8.72
CA VAL A 126 9.77 8.49 8.27
C VAL A 126 9.30 9.94 8.31
N TRP A 127 8.66 10.38 7.24
CA TRP A 127 8.07 11.71 7.17
C TRP A 127 6.58 11.60 6.87
N LYS A 128 5.83 12.66 7.19
CA LYS A 128 4.43 12.84 6.87
C LYS A 128 4.17 14.20 6.28
N GLY A 129 3.13 14.32 5.46
CA GLY A 129 2.75 15.53 4.73
C GLY A 129 3.03 15.43 3.25
N ASP A 130 2.54 16.42 2.51
CA ASP A 130 2.75 16.53 1.07
C ASP A 130 4.22 16.87 0.73
N GLU A 131 4.52 16.91 -0.57
CA GLU A 131 5.87 17.15 -1.07
C GLU A 131 6.45 18.50 -0.59
N ASP A 132 5.61 19.53 -0.47
CA ASP A 132 6.01 20.90 -0.08
C ASP A 132 6.09 21.08 1.45
N HIS A 133 5.31 20.33 2.23
CA HIS A 133 5.12 20.53 3.68
C HIS A 133 5.43 19.27 4.51
N ARG A 134 6.35 18.46 4.03
CA ARG A 134 6.75 17.22 4.69
C ARG A 134 7.49 17.48 6.00
N MET A 135 7.10 16.76 7.04
CA MET A 135 7.69 16.81 8.37
C MET A 135 8.32 15.47 8.75
N LEU A 136 9.55 15.49 9.21
CA LEU A 136 10.20 14.32 9.82
C LEU A 136 9.47 13.97 11.13
N VAL A 137 8.89 12.76 11.20
CA VAL A 137 8.15 12.27 12.37
C VAL A 137 8.89 11.16 13.11
N TYR A 138 9.86 10.52 12.47
CA TYR A 138 10.67 9.49 13.09
C TYR A 138 12.08 9.43 12.49
N GLU A 139 13.07 9.19 13.35
CA GLU A 139 14.47 8.97 12.97
C GLU A 139 15.11 7.96 13.94
N GLN A 140 15.85 6.99 13.39
CA GLN A 140 16.60 6.00 14.19
C GLN A 140 17.92 5.66 13.51
N CYS A 141 19.01 5.70 14.27
CA CYS A 141 20.33 5.28 13.80
C CYS A 141 20.37 3.78 13.50
N ILE A 142 21.01 3.39 12.41
CA ILE A 142 21.34 2.00 12.12
C ILE A 142 22.69 1.73 12.79
N GLU A 143 22.68 1.09 13.95
CA GLU A 143 23.87 0.93 14.80
C GLU A 143 24.95 0.06 14.15
N GLU A 144 24.58 -1.00 13.44
CA GLU A 144 25.48 -1.94 12.77
C GLU A 144 25.07 -2.12 11.30
N PRO A 145 25.39 -1.17 10.40
CA PRO A 145 24.97 -1.25 9.00
C PRO A 145 25.68 -2.39 8.27
N ILE A 146 24.90 -3.23 7.60
CA ILE A 146 25.39 -4.33 6.76
C ILE A 146 25.45 -3.83 5.32
N GLY A 147 26.62 -3.36 4.88
CA GLY A 147 26.76 -2.81 3.54
C GLY A 147 26.51 -3.82 2.42
N GLY A 148 25.87 -3.38 1.34
CA GLY A 148 25.64 -4.17 0.14
C GLY A 148 24.59 -5.28 0.26
N SER A 149 23.86 -5.33 1.38
CA SER A 149 22.87 -6.37 1.65
C SER A 149 21.63 -5.81 2.31
N PHE A 150 20.50 -6.50 2.17
CA PHE A 150 19.28 -6.15 2.88
C PHE A 150 19.44 -6.26 4.38
N GLN A 151 19.02 -5.23 5.07
CA GLN A 151 18.98 -5.18 6.52
C GLN A 151 17.61 -4.66 6.98
N THR A 152 16.97 -5.41 7.87
CA THR A 152 15.72 -5.01 8.52
C THR A 152 16.03 -4.36 9.86
N VAL A 153 15.52 -3.17 10.07
CA VAL A 153 15.63 -2.40 11.30
C VAL A 153 14.26 -2.34 11.96
N THR A 154 14.14 -2.96 13.12
CA THR A 154 12.94 -2.82 13.95
C THR A 154 12.94 -1.44 14.59
N LEU A 155 11.84 -0.71 14.46
CA LEU A 155 11.69 0.62 15.02
C LEU A 155 11.58 0.54 16.54
N ASN A 156 12.32 1.41 17.25
CA ASN A 156 12.25 1.52 18.71
C ASN A 156 10.84 1.91 19.17
N GLU A 157 10.16 2.73 18.37
CA GLU A 157 8.75 3.12 18.55
C GLU A 157 8.03 2.99 17.22
N ALA A 158 6.94 2.22 17.21
CA ALA A 158 6.16 2.02 15.99
C ALA A 158 5.46 3.31 15.55
N VAL A 159 5.62 3.67 14.28
CA VAL A 159 5.01 4.88 13.71
C VAL A 159 3.59 4.58 13.23
N CYS A 160 2.61 5.30 13.79
CA CYS A 160 1.21 5.16 13.38
C CYS A 160 0.96 5.83 12.03
N VAL A 161 0.31 5.13 11.10
CA VAL A 161 -0.12 5.68 9.80
C VAL A 161 -1.45 6.41 9.97
N ASP A 162 -1.54 7.60 9.39
CA ASP A 162 -2.77 8.36 9.21
C ASP A 162 -3.00 8.57 7.71
N ALA A 163 -4.05 7.98 7.16
CA ALA A 163 -4.34 8.08 5.72
C ALA A 163 -4.85 9.48 5.29
N ASN A 164 -4.89 10.46 6.18
CA ASN A 164 -5.16 11.86 5.85
C ASN A 164 -3.88 12.68 5.61
N GLU A 165 -2.71 12.07 5.76
CA GLU A 165 -1.40 12.68 5.52
C GLU A 165 -0.58 11.74 4.65
N GLU A 166 0.05 12.24 3.60
CA GLU A 166 0.96 11.46 2.76
C GLU A 166 2.12 10.91 3.59
N LEU A 167 2.62 9.74 3.21
CA LEU A 167 3.65 9.02 3.95
C LEU A 167 4.91 8.85 3.11
N TRP A 168 6.05 9.05 3.74
CA TRP A 168 7.36 8.85 3.14
C TRP A 168 8.20 7.96 4.04
N ILE A 169 8.84 6.96 3.44
CA ILE A 169 9.78 6.09 4.14
C ILE A 169 11.13 6.13 3.44
N GLY A 170 12.21 6.18 4.20
CA GLY A 170 13.52 6.28 3.63
C GLY A 170 14.66 6.08 4.60
N PHE A 171 15.86 6.34 4.12
CA PHE A 171 17.04 6.37 4.96
C PHE A 171 18.02 7.46 4.52
N TYR A 172 18.81 7.91 5.49
CA TYR A 172 19.81 8.96 5.38
C TYR A 172 21.21 8.39 5.44
N GLY A 173 22.14 9.00 4.69
CA GLY A 173 23.57 8.79 4.82
C GLY A 173 24.33 10.13 4.92
N ASN A 174 25.22 10.23 5.91
CA ASN A 174 25.96 11.47 6.18
C ASN A 174 27.20 11.68 5.31
N ARG A 175 27.54 10.72 4.45
CA ARG A 175 28.77 10.76 3.65
C ARG A 175 28.52 10.48 2.17
N PRO A 176 29.38 11.06 1.32
CA PRO A 176 29.34 10.81 -0.10
C PRO A 176 29.81 9.39 -0.44
N PHE A 177 28.98 8.68 -1.16
CA PHE A 177 29.34 7.47 -1.88
C PHE A 177 29.16 7.72 -3.38
N THR A 178 29.95 7.07 -4.20
CA THR A 178 29.82 7.24 -5.65
C THR A 178 28.49 6.71 -6.16
N TYR A 179 28.00 5.60 -5.54
CA TYR A 179 26.72 4.96 -5.86
C TYR A 179 26.08 4.48 -4.54
N PRO A 180 25.40 5.35 -3.80
CA PRO A 180 24.93 5.02 -2.45
C PRO A 180 23.62 4.29 -2.40
N TRP A 181 22.82 4.24 -3.48
CA TRP A 181 21.47 3.71 -3.45
C TRP A 181 21.32 2.48 -4.31
N ALA A 182 20.88 1.40 -3.70
CA ALA A 182 20.43 0.22 -4.42
C ALA A 182 19.05 0.47 -5.01
N VAL A 183 18.87 0.11 -6.27
CA VAL A 183 17.61 0.28 -6.99
C VAL A 183 17.21 -1.00 -7.70
N ASP A 184 15.92 -1.14 -7.96
CA ASP A 184 15.38 -2.09 -8.91
C ASP A 184 14.64 -1.37 -10.06
N TYR A 185 14.70 -1.97 -11.24
CA TYR A 185 14.01 -1.46 -12.43
C TYR A 185 12.62 -2.08 -12.59
N SER A 186 11.97 -2.47 -11.49
CA SER A 186 10.64 -3.05 -11.54
C SER A 186 9.61 -2.02 -11.98
N PHE A 187 9.48 -1.92 -13.30
CA PHE A 187 8.40 -1.17 -13.93
C PHE A 187 7.16 -2.05 -13.96
N VAL A 188 6.27 -1.85 -13.03
CA VAL A 188 4.93 -2.42 -13.15
C VAL A 188 4.17 -1.53 -14.13
N ASN A 189 3.85 -2.06 -15.30
CA ASN A 189 3.09 -1.34 -16.33
C ASN A 189 1.81 -0.74 -15.72
N GLY A 190 1.63 0.57 -15.86
CA GLY A 190 0.43 1.29 -15.41
C GLY A 190 0.53 1.92 -14.02
N PHE A 191 1.63 1.76 -13.29
CA PHE A 191 1.86 2.45 -12.02
C PHE A 191 2.81 3.63 -12.23
N GLU A 192 2.43 4.79 -11.70
CA GLU A 192 3.31 5.95 -11.66
C GLU A 192 4.50 5.65 -10.75
N ARG A 193 5.67 6.13 -11.16
CA ARG A 193 6.92 5.86 -10.47
C ARG A 193 7.00 6.75 -9.22
N LYS A 194 6.77 6.18 -8.03
CA LYS A 194 6.80 6.87 -6.73
C LYS A 194 7.93 6.38 -5.81
N GLY A 195 8.80 5.55 -6.35
CA GLY A 195 9.74 4.75 -5.56
C GLY A 195 11.12 5.34 -5.35
N LEU A 196 11.46 6.50 -5.90
CA LEU A 196 12.79 7.09 -5.71
C LEU A 196 12.75 8.61 -5.67
N PHE A 197 12.84 9.17 -4.48
CA PHE A 197 13.01 10.58 -4.23
C PHE A 197 14.32 10.81 -3.48
N LEU A 198 15.00 11.89 -3.80
CA LEU A 198 16.28 12.25 -3.20
C LEU A 198 16.23 13.66 -2.65
N ASP A 199 16.82 13.82 -1.48
CA ASP A 199 17.17 15.14 -0.93
C ASP A 199 18.68 15.15 -0.64
N LEU A 200 19.35 16.17 -1.14
CA LEU A 200 20.80 16.27 -1.07
C LEU A 200 21.21 17.43 -0.15
N TYR A 201 22.11 17.15 0.78
CA TYR A 201 22.61 18.12 1.73
C TYR A 201 24.09 18.33 1.53
N GLY A 202 24.57 19.58 1.42
CA GLY A 202 26.00 19.87 1.34
C GLY A 202 26.32 21.35 1.42
N GLU A 203 27.52 21.67 1.91
CA GLU A 203 28.05 23.01 1.77
C GLU A 203 28.50 23.23 0.32
N ASN A 204 27.99 24.28 -0.29
CA ASN A 204 28.20 24.70 -1.67
C ASN A 204 29.68 25.09 -1.93
N THR A 205 30.60 24.13 -1.96
CA THR A 205 32.00 24.45 -2.28
C THR A 205 32.46 23.94 -3.64
N VAL A 206 31.75 23.01 -4.28
CA VAL A 206 32.03 22.56 -5.65
C VAL A 206 30.71 22.05 -6.31
N GLY A 207 29.96 22.87 -6.85
CA GLY A 207 29.20 22.76 -8.11
C GLY A 207 27.94 21.89 -8.17
N ASP A 208 27.71 20.85 -7.35
CA ASP A 208 26.71 19.84 -7.70
C ASP A 208 25.77 19.37 -6.56
N CYS A 209 25.96 19.84 -5.33
CA CYS A 209 24.96 19.67 -4.28
C CYS A 209 24.05 20.89 -4.27
N VAL A 210 22.87 20.81 -4.89
CA VAL A 210 21.86 21.84 -4.77
C VAL A 210 21.08 21.58 -3.48
N PRO A 211 21.23 22.40 -2.43
CA PRO A 211 20.53 22.17 -1.17
C PRO A 211 19.02 22.37 -1.39
N ASN A 212 18.22 21.41 -0.90
CA ASN A 212 16.76 21.43 -0.86
C ASN A 212 16.06 21.38 -2.23
N GLU A 213 16.66 20.85 -3.27
CA GLU A 213 15.91 20.47 -4.46
C GLU A 213 15.53 18.99 -4.38
N TRP A 214 14.24 18.76 -4.31
CA TRP A 214 13.66 17.43 -4.49
C TRP A 214 13.85 17.01 -5.93
N ILE A 215 14.52 15.90 -6.12
CA ILE A 215 14.67 15.34 -7.45
C ILE A 215 13.94 14.00 -7.46
N ASN A 216 12.86 13.92 -8.24
CA ASN A 216 12.21 12.67 -8.56
C ASN A 216 12.99 11.99 -9.67
N TYR A 217 13.84 11.04 -9.32
CA TYR A 217 14.65 10.28 -10.28
C TYR A 217 14.01 8.98 -10.75
N VAL A 218 12.79 8.68 -10.35
CA VAL A 218 12.12 7.41 -10.67
C VAL A 218 12.08 7.13 -12.17
N ALA A 219 11.97 8.18 -12.99
CA ALA A 219 11.89 8.04 -14.45
C ALA A 219 13.14 7.40 -15.06
N ASP A 220 14.31 7.66 -14.49
CA ASP A 220 15.59 7.32 -15.09
C ASP A 220 16.31 6.16 -14.37
N TYR A 221 16.03 5.94 -13.08
CA TYR A 221 16.82 5.07 -12.21
C TYR A 221 16.05 3.99 -11.44
N GLY A 222 14.73 3.83 -11.68
CA GLY A 222 13.94 2.80 -11.01
C GLY A 222 13.47 3.17 -9.60
N ASN A 223 13.25 2.18 -8.75
CA ASN A 223 12.77 2.36 -7.37
C ASN A 223 13.90 2.10 -6.37
N ALA A 224 13.96 2.89 -5.31
CA ALA A 224 14.85 2.59 -4.18
C ALA A 224 14.44 1.27 -3.51
N THR A 225 15.42 0.42 -3.17
CA THR A 225 15.16 -0.86 -2.49
C THR A 225 14.92 -0.64 -1.00
N ILE A 226 13.75 -0.13 -0.68
CA ILE A 226 13.27 0.17 0.67
C ILE A 226 11.89 -0.45 0.84
N SER A 227 11.60 -1.05 1.98
CA SER A 227 10.25 -1.45 2.36
C SER A 227 9.97 -1.20 3.84
N ALA A 228 8.70 -1.05 4.18
CA ALA A 228 8.24 -1.00 5.56
C ALA A 228 7.24 -2.11 5.83
N THR A 229 7.44 -2.84 6.93
CA THR A 229 6.45 -3.80 7.44
C THR A 229 5.47 -3.07 8.33
N LEU A 230 4.19 -3.10 7.95
CA LEU A 230 3.08 -2.52 8.69
C LEU A 230 2.26 -3.61 9.37
N VAL A 231 1.89 -3.40 10.62
CA VAL A 231 1.04 -4.30 11.38
C VAL A 231 -0.28 -3.63 11.75
N ASN A 232 -1.37 -4.40 11.70
CA ASN A 232 -2.68 -3.95 12.13
C ASN A 232 -2.88 -4.21 13.64
N PRO A 233 -2.87 -3.17 14.49
CA PRO A 233 -2.95 -3.36 15.93
C PRO A 233 -4.32 -3.82 16.43
N SER A 234 -5.35 -3.81 15.59
CA SER A 234 -6.70 -4.28 15.94
C SER A 234 -6.87 -5.78 15.74
N LYS A 235 -5.88 -6.47 15.16
CA LYS A 235 -5.90 -7.91 14.93
C LYS A 235 -4.89 -8.57 15.85
N GLU A 236 -5.36 -9.49 16.70
CA GLU A 236 -4.47 -10.36 17.47
C GLU A 236 -3.79 -11.35 16.53
N PHE A 237 -2.51 -11.64 16.78
CA PHE A 237 -1.73 -12.61 16.02
C PHE A 237 -2.38 -13.99 16.09
N GLU A 238 -3.20 -14.33 15.13
CA GLU A 238 -3.65 -15.71 14.93
C GLU A 238 -2.64 -16.50 14.10
N ASP A 239 -2.63 -17.82 14.33
CA ASP A 239 -1.65 -18.78 13.84
C ASP A 239 -1.40 -18.69 12.32
N ARG A 240 -0.14 -18.53 11.90
CA ARG A 240 0.36 -18.20 10.54
C ARG A 240 0.28 -19.36 9.53
N ASN A 241 -0.79 -20.14 9.51
CA ASN A 241 -1.00 -21.16 8.48
C ASN A 241 -1.76 -20.68 7.26
N LYS A 242 -1.85 -19.34 7.06
CA LYS A 242 -2.54 -18.71 5.94
C LYS A 242 -1.54 -18.21 4.90
N GLY A 243 -1.92 -18.27 3.64
CA GLY A 243 -1.12 -17.71 2.57
C GLY A 243 -0.88 -16.21 2.80
N SER A 244 0.33 -15.74 2.60
CA SER A 244 0.62 -14.31 2.63
C SER A 244 0.01 -13.66 1.40
N LEU A 245 -0.78 -12.60 1.58
CA LEU A 245 -1.25 -11.76 0.48
C LEU A 245 -0.03 -11.22 -0.29
N THR A 246 -0.02 -11.35 -1.60
CA THR A 246 1.09 -10.85 -2.44
C THR A 246 0.66 -9.74 -3.39
N GLY A 247 -0.63 -9.55 -3.59
CA GLY A 247 -1.17 -8.51 -4.47
C GLY A 247 -2.58 -8.81 -4.94
N TYR A 248 -2.92 -8.30 -6.13
CA TYR A 248 -4.28 -8.41 -6.68
C TYR A 248 -4.25 -8.62 -8.19
N ARG A 249 -5.36 -9.14 -8.73
CA ARG A 249 -5.62 -9.16 -10.16
C ARG A 249 -6.96 -8.50 -10.46
N VAL A 250 -6.97 -7.65 -11.49
CA VAL A 250 -8.17 -6.93 -11.94
C VAL A 250 -8.61 -7.49 -13.28
N TYR A 251 -9.87 -7.86 -13.35
CA TYR A 251 -10.50 -8.41 -14.56
C TYR A 251 -11.59 -7.47 -15.04
N ARG A 252 -11.70 -7.34 -16.37
CA ARG A 252 -12.81 -6.68 -17.07
C ARG A 252 -13.46 -7.65 -18.02
N ASN A 253 -14.77 -7.89 -17.85
CA ASN A 253 -15.56 -8.86 -18.65
C ASN A 253 -14.89 -10.25 -18.71
N GLY A 254 -14.29 -10.71 -17.59
CA GLY A 254 -13.61 -11.99 -17.49
C GLY A 254 -12.16 -12.03 -18.04
N TYR A 255 -11.66 -10.94 -18.61
CA TYR A 255 -10.30 -10.85 -19.09
C TYR A 255 -9.42 -10.12 -18.08
N LEU A 256 -8.25 -10.69 -17.76
CA LEU A 256 -7.25 -10.04 -16.92
C LEU A 256 -6.76 -8.75 -17.62
N ILE A 257 -6.90 -7.62 -16.95
CA ILE A 257 -6.45 -6.31 -17.45
C ILE A 257 -5.28 -5.74 -16.66
N GLN A 258 -5.12 -6.14 -15.39
CA GLN A 258 -4.01 -5.68 -14.55
C GLN A 258 -3.62 -6.71 -13.49
N GLU A 259 -2.31 -6.90 -13.31
CA GLU A 259 -1.71 -7.53 -12.13
C GLU A 259 -1.08 -6.45 -11.24
N ILE A 260 -1.35 -6.50 -9.94
CA ILE A 260 -0.89 -5.56 -8.95
C ILE A 260 -0.03 -6.33 -7.93
N PRO A 261 1.30 -6.30 -8.02
CA PRO A 261 2.19 -7.06 -7.14
C PRO A 261 2.48 -6.35 -5.81
N PHE A 262 1.59 -5.46 -5.37
CA PHE A 262 1.74 -4.68 -4.16
C PHE A 262 0.55 -4.91 -3.23
N GLN A 263 0.82 -5.37 -2.01
CA GLN A 263 -0.21 -5.68 -1.01
C GLN A 263 -1.03 -4.46 -0.59
N PHE A 264 -0.37 -3.30 -0.45
CA PHE A 264 -0.99 -2.06 0.01
C PHE A 264 -1.83 -1.37 -1.07
N PHE A 265 -1.58 -1.65 -2.35
CA PHE A 265 -2.16 -0.93 -3.48
C PHE A 265 -3.57 -1.44 -3.79
N THR A 266 -4.56 -0.81 -3.20
CA THR A 266 -5.96 -1.26 -3.20
C THR A 266 -6.86 -0.43 -4.10
N HIS A 267 -6.33 0.02 -5.24
CA HIS A 267 -7.07 0.76 -6.26
C HIS A 267 -6.52 0.48 -7.66
N PHE A 268 -7.29 0.82 -8.68
CA PHE A 268 -6.87 0.74 -10.09
C PHE A 268 -7.75 1.64 -10.94
N THR A 269 -7.14 2.45 -11.82
CA THR A 269 -7.88 3.26 -12.79
C THR A 269 -7.83 2.60 -14.17
N ASP A 270 -9.00 2.17 -14.67
CA ASP A 270 -9.14 1.74 -16.06
C ASP A 270 -9.33 2.97 -16.94
N ASN A 271 -8.31 3.30 -17.74
CA ASN A 271 -8.31 4.42 -18.68
C ASN A 271 -8.95 4.08 -20.05
N HIS A 272 -9.51 2.87 -20.19
CA HIS A 272 -10.13 2.37 -21.43
C HIS A 272 -11.59 1.96 -21.20
N PHE A 273 -12.25 2.62 -20.26
CA PHE A 273 -13.66 2.40 -20.01
C PHE A 273 -14.51 2.93 -21.17
N ASP A 274 -15.47 2.14 -21.65
CA ASP A 274 -16.47 2.59 -22.61
C ASP A 274 -17.86 2.55 -21.94
N SER A 275 -18.46 3.73 -21.77
CA SER A 275 -19.81 3.88 -21.18
C SER A 275 -20.95 3.37 -22.07
N GLN A 276 -20.66 2.99 -23.30
CA GLN A 276 -21.66 2.48 -24.25
C GLN A 276 -21.93 0.98 -24.09
N GLU A 277 -21.14 0.26 -23.31
CA GLU A 277 -21.26 -1.16 -23.05
C GLU A 277 -21.42 -1.45 -21.56
N GLU A 278 -22.16 -2.50 -21.23
CA GLU A 278 -22.18 -3.04 -19.87
C GLU A 278 -20.81 -3.65 -19.57
N VAL A 279 -20.20 -3.23 -18.47
CA VAL A 279 -18.87 -3.69 -18.07
C VAL A 279 -18.91 -4.31 -16.69
N THR A 280 -18.40 -5.52 -16.55
CA THR A 280 -18.22 -6.19 -15.26
C THR A 280 -16.74 -6.17 -14.88
N TYR A 281 -16.44 -5.59 -13.73
CA TYR A 281 -15.13 -5.68 -13.11
C TYR A 281 -15.15 -6.69 -11.97
N CYS A 282 -14.08 -7.50 -11.88
CA CYS A 282 -13.83 -8.39 -10.76
C CYS A 282 -12.41 -8.17 -10.25
N VAL A 283 -12.22 -8.22 -8.94
CA VAL A 283 -10.91 -8.13 -8.31
C VAL A 283 -10.70 -9.35 -7.41
N THR A 284 -9.56 -10.02 -7.57
CA THR A 284 -9.12 -11.15 -6.74
C THR A 284 -7.94 -10.74 -5.87
N ALA A 285 -7.84 -11.31 -4.69
CA ALA A 285 -6.63 -11.26 -3.87
C ALA A 285 -5.70 -12.41 -4.29
N VAL A 286 -4.40 -12.14 -4.39
CA VAL A 286 -3.37 -13.10 -4.81
C VAL A 286 -2.53 -13.52 -3.62
N TYR A 287 -2.35 -14.84 -3.45
CA TYR A 287 -1.61 -15.48 -2.38
C TYR A 287 -0.53 -16.39 -2.98
N GLY A 288 0.64 -15.81 -3.29
CA GLY A 288 1.67 -16.49 -4.07
C GLY A 288 1.23 -16.72 -5.52
N GLU A 289 0.97 -17.97 -5.91
CA GLU A 289 0.49 -18.32 -7.26
C GLU A 289 -1.05 -18.51 -7.31
N GLU A 290 -1.73 -18.57 -6.17
CA GLU A 290 -3.14 -18.86 -6.06
C GLU A 290 -3.96 -17.55 -5.93
N GLU A 291 -5.22 -17.59 -6.37
CA GLU A 291 -6.16 -16.49 -6.27
C GLU A 291 -7.36 -16.84 -5.40
N SER A 292 -7.90 -15.84 -4.70
CA SER A 292 -9.19 -15.94 -4.04
C SER A 292 -10.33 -15.98 -5.05
N GLU A 293 -11.58 -16.22 -4.58
CA GLU A 293 -12.75 -15.83 -5.34
C GLU A 293 -12.74 -14.33 -5.62
N GLY A 294 -13.28 -13.93 -6.79
CA GLY A 294 -13.35 -12.53 -7.19
C GLY A 294 -14.55 -11.82 -6.58
N GLU A 295 -14.36 -10.66 -6.00
CA GLU A 295 -15.47 -9.72 -5.75
C GLU A 295 -15.72 -8.95 -7.03
N CYS A 296 -16.98 -8.92 -7.48
CA CYS A 296 -17.37 -8.39 -8.79
C CYS A 296 -18.43 -7.30 -8.65
N LEU A 297 -18.36 -6.32 -9.56
CA LEU A 297 -19.40 -5.31 -9.76
C LEU A 297 -19.67 -5.10 -11.25
N THR A 298 -20.91 -4.81 -11.61
CA THR A 298 -21.29 -4.53 -13.00
C THR A 298 -21.75 -3.09 -13.13
N ILE A 299 -21.20 -2.40 -14.12
CA ILE A 299 -21.60 -1.03 -14.51
C ILE A 299 -22.54 -1.17 -15.70
N PRO A 300 -23.82 -0.81 -15.57
CA PRO A 300 -24.80 -0.96 -16.64
C PRO A 300 -24.65 0.08 -17.74
N ILE A 301 -25.17 -0.23 -18.94
CA ILE A 301 -25.27 0.68 -20.10
C ILE A 301 -26.26 1.81 -19.81
N THR A 302 -26.03 2.68 -18.98
CA THR A 302 -27.02 3.74 -18.78
C THR A 302 -26.42 5.10 -19.04
N GLY A 303 -25.55 5.35 -19.89
CA GLY A 303 -25.11 6.71 -20.22
C GLY A 303 -25.14 7.76 -19.07
N VAL A 304 -25.70 7.37 -17.95
CA VAL A 304 -25.76 7.98 -16.63
C VAL A 304 -25.19 6.97 -15.67
N VAL A 305 -23.86 6.90 -15.56
CA VAL A 305 -23.28 6.47 -14.27
C VAL A 305 -23.90 7.46 -13.28
N GLU A 306 -24.80 7.01 -12.40
CA GLU A 306 -25.00 7.78 -11.18
C GLU A 306 -23.58 7.97 -10.65
N GLU A 307 -23.07 9.18 -10.79
CA GLU A 307 -21.92 9.59 -10.00
C GLU A 307 -22.32 9.27 -8.58
N LYS A 308 -21.87 8.13 -8.09
CA LYS A 308 -21.85 7.92 -6.66
C LYS A 308 -20.74 8.84 -6.18
N LEU A 309 -21.09 10.13 -6.16
CA LEU A 309 -20.28 11.20 -5.61
C LEU A 309 -19.71 10.65 -4.34
N LEU A 310 -18.39 10.49 -4.29
CA LEU A 310 -17.70 9.95 -3.13
C LEU A 310 -17.79 11.03 -2.04
N ILE A 311 -18.99 11.14 -1.47
CA ILE A 311 -19.23 12.07 -0.38
C ILE A 311 -18.47 11.54 0.80
N THR A 312 -17.50 12.28 1.25
CA THR A 312 -16.75 11.99 2.45
C THR A 312 -17.18 12.90 3.59
N ALA A 313 -17.04 12.44 4.81
CA ALA A 313 -17.31 13.18 6.04
C ALA A 313 -16.07 13.08 6.92
N ILE A 314 -15.29 14.15 6.99
CA ILE A 314 -13.97 14.16 7.60
C ILE A 314 -13.87 15.28 8.66
N PRO A 315 -13.24 15.01 9.80
CA PRO A 315 -12.83 13.71 10.34
C PRO A 315 -13.99 12.84 10.80
N ASN A 316 -13.88 11.54 10.64
CA ASN A 316 -14.85 10.57 11.15
C ASN A 316 -14.13 9.32 11.71
N PRO A 317 -14.02 9.15 13.05
CA PRO A 317 -14.72 9.89 14.12
C PRO A 317 -14.25 11.33 14.35
N SER A 318 -15.17 12.22 14.82
CA SER A 318 -14.95 13.63 15.08
C SER A 318 -15.19 14.01 16.54
N TYR A 319 -14.55 15.06 17.02
CA TYR A 319 -14.86 15.70 18.31
C TYR A 319 -15.97 16.75 18.25
N GLY A 320 -16.57 16.99 17.08
CA GLY A 320 -17.72 17.90 16.95
C GLY A 320 -17.86 18.53 15.57
N THR A 321 -16.78 18.87 14.90
CA THR A 321 -16.81 19.46 13.55
C THR A 321 -16.51 18.39 12.51
N ILE A 322 -17.31 18.35 11.44
CA ILE A 322 -17.19 17.42 10.33
C ILE A 322 -17.35 18.22 9.04
N GLN A 323 -16.41 18.09 8.12
CA GLN A 323 -16.50 18.61 6.77
C GLN A 323 -17.12 17.54 5.86
N ILE A 324 -18.04 17.94 5.00
CA ILE A 324 -18.60 17.10 3.95
C ILE A 324 -17.96 17.52 2.62
N ASP A 325 -17.28 16.59 1.99
CA ASP A 325 -16.63 16.79 0.70
C ASP A 325 -17.32 15.94 -0.39
N GLY A 326 -17.13 16.32 -1.65
CA GLY A 326 -17.69 15.62 -2.81
C GLY A 326 -19.13 16.03 -3.15
N VAL A 327 -19.74 17.02 -2.48
CA VAL A 327 -21.08 17.54 -2.79
C VAL A 327 -21.21 18.98 -2.30
N GLU A 328 -21.95 19.81 -3.02
CA GLU A 328 -22.43 21.10 -2.51
C GLU A 328 -23.81 20.89 -1.86
N ALA A 329 -23.80 20.80 -0.53
CA ALA A 329 -25.00 20.52 0.23
C ALA A 329 -25.93 21.74 0.30
N VAL A 330 -27.16 21.61 -0.21
CA VAL A 330 -28.24 22.57 -0.02
C VAL A 330 -28.91 22.35 1.33
N GLU A 331 -29.09 21.09 1.74
CA GLU A 331 -29.64 20.73 3.04
C GLU A 331 -28.92 19.49 3.61
N ILE A 332 -28.60 19.55 4.91
CA ILE A 332 -28.11 18.39 5.68
C ILE A 332 -29.06 18.19 6.87
N GLN A 333 -29.74 17.08 6.90
CA GLN A 333 -30.55 16.62 8.04
C GLN A 333 -29.74 15.61 8.87
N ILE A 334 -29.67 15.83 10.17
CA ILE A 334 -28.89 15.02 11.11
C ILE A 334 -29.84 14.23 11.99
N TYR A 335 -29.69 12.91 12.03
CA TYR A 335 -30.51 12.00 12.81
C TYR A 335 -29.67 11.27 13.85
N ASN A 336 -30.25 11.02 15.03
CA ASN A 336 -29.65 10.13 16.02
C ASN A 336 -29.93 8.64 15.70
N THR A 337 -29.40 7.72 16.50
CA THR A 337 -29.60 6.27 16.35
C THR A 337 -31.04 5.80 16.50
N LEU A 338 -31.93 6.62 17.06
CA LEU A 338 -33.36 6.35 17.18
C LEU A 338 -34.16 6.87 15.97
N GLY A 339 -33.49 7.42 14.95
CA GLY A 339 -34.13 8.02 13.78
C GLY A 339 -34.79 9.38 14.03
N GLN A 340 -34.52 10.02 15.18
CA GLN A 340 -35.05 11.34 15.47
C GLN A 340 -34.18 12.41 14.83
N LEU A 341 -34.81 13.38 14.15
CA LEU A 341 -34.15 14.54 13.59
C LEU A 341 -33.57 15.42 14.73
N VAL A 342 -32.26 15.60 14.69
CA VAL A 342 -31.51 16.36 15.70
C VAL A 342 -31.29 17.80 15.26
N LYS A 343 -30.98 17.99 13.97
CA LYS A 343 -30.64 19.28 13.40
C LYS A 343 -30.83 19.28 11.88
N THR A 344 -31.17 20.44 11.31
CA THR A 344 -31.11 20.69 9.87
C THR A 344 -30.17 21.87 9.61
N LEU A 345 -29.32 21.74 8.61
CA LEU A 345 -28.39 22.75 8.12
C LEU A 345 -28.72 23.04 6.66
N HIS A 346 -28.50 24.30 6.23
CA HIS A 346 -28.77 24.71 4.85
C HIS A 346 -27.56 25.42 4.27
N HIS A 347 -27.25 25.18 3.01
CA HIS A 347 -26.18 25.81 2.23
C HIS A 347 -24.83 25.79 2.96
N THR A 348 -24.47 24.65 3.52
CA THR A 348 -23.19 24.45 4.21
C THR A 348 -22.74 22.99 4.10
N ASN A 349 -21.46 22.81 3.98
CA ASN A 349 -20.81 21.51 4.03
C ASN A 349 -20.17 21.23 5.40
N ILE A 350 -20.36 22.13 6.38
CA ILE A 350 -19.80 21.97 7.72
C ILE A 350 -20.90 21.54 8.70
N VAL A 351 -20.74 20.39 9.30
CA VAL A 351 -21.61 19.83 10.34
C VAL A 351 -20.99 20.08 11.69
N LEU A 352 -21.72 20.79 12.57
CA LEU A 352 -21.29 21.09 13.94
C LEU A 352 -22.16 20.30 14.92
N LEU A 353 -21.52 19.36 15.64
CA LEU A 353 -22.13 18.49 16.65
C LEU A 353 -21.62 18.80 18.08
N ASP A 354 -20.92 19.92 18.31
CA ASP A 354 -20.25 20.24 19.59
C ASP A 354 -21.17 20.11 20.79
N ASN A 355 -22.40 20.55 20.68
CA ASN A 355 -23.41 20.53 21.73
C ASN A 355 -24.27 19.26 21.77
N HIS A 356 -23.89 18.21 21.03
CA HIS A 356 -24.63 16.95 21.02
C HIS A 356 -23.83 15.85 21.74
N PRO A 357 -24.47 14.83 22.32
CA PRO A 357 -23.79 13.72 22.97
C PRO A 357 -22.83 12.97 22.05
N ALA A 358 -21.80 12.33 22.61
CA ALA A 358 -20.99 11.36 21.87
C ALA A 358 -21.89 10.20 21.39
N GLY A 359 -21.67 9.74 20.16
CA GLY A 359 -22.50 8.70 19.58
C GLY A 359 -22.47 8.68 18.06
N ILE A 360 -23.31 7.82 17.49
CA ILE A 360 -23.48 7.67 16.05
C ILE A 360 -24.60 8.58 15.57
N TYR A 361 -24.38 9.27 14.46
CA TYR A 361 -25.35 10.09 13.77
C TYR A 361 -25.42 9.68 12.29
N MET A 362 -26.63 9.81 11.71
CA MET A 362 -26.85 9.63 10.27
C MET A 362 -27.10 11.01 9.66
N LEU A 363 -26.34 11.34 8.65
CA LEU A 363 -26.52 12.55 7.84
C LEU A 363 -27.33 12.16 6.60
N ARG A 364 -28.37 12.92 6.29
CA ARG A 364 -29.06 12.92 5.02
C ARG A 364 -28.77 14.23 4.32
N ILE A 365 -28.06 14.16 3.20
CA ILE A 365 -27.49 15.31 2.50
C ILE A 365 -28.23 15.46 1.18
N SER A 366 -28.76 16.63 0.89
CA SER A 366 -29.40 16.93 -0.40
C SER A 366 -28.62 18.03 -1.14
N ASP A 367 -28.38 17.84 -2.43
CA ASP A 367 -27.76 18.83 -3.30
C ASP A 367 -28.80 19.70 -4.04
N GLN A 368 -28.30 20.63 -4.88
CA GLN A 368 -29.14 21.53 -5.69
C GLN A 368 -29.94 20.81 -6.79
N ASP A 369 -29.50 19.63 -7.21
CA ASP A 369 -30.13 18.83 -8.26
C ASP A 369 -31.20 17.89 -7.69
N GLY A 370 -31.38 17.89 -6.35
CA GLY A 370 -32.35 17.07 -5.64
C GLY A 370 -31.87 15.66 -5.32
N ASN A 371 -30.59 15.35 -5.57
CA ASN A 371 -30.01 14.08 -5.15
C ASN A 371 -29.90 14.00 -3.63
N VAL A 372 -30.08 12.82 -3.07
CA VAL A 372 -30.06 12.57 -1.63
C VAL A 372 -29.04 11.51 -1.28
N PHE A 373 -28.12 11.87 -0.40
CA PHE A 373 -27.04 11.00 0.06
C PHE A 373 -27.15 10.73 1.55
N SER A 374 -26.63 9.60 2.01
CA SER A 374 -26.60 9.24 3.42
C SER A 374 -25.18 8.94 3.87
N LYS A 375 -24.78 9.52 5.02
CA LYS A 375 -23.47 9.25 5.64
C LYS A 375 -23.63 8.96 7.14
N LYS A 376 -22.92 7.93 7.59
CA LYS A 376 -22.75 7.64 9.02
C LYS A 376 -21.56 8.40 9.56
N VAL A 377 -21.75 9.13 10.65
CA VAL A 377 -20.68 9.84 11.35
C VAL A 377 -20.66 9.46 12.83
N ILE A 378 -19.48 9.49 13.42
CA ILE A 378 -19.24 9.13 14.83
C ILE A 378 -18.69 10.35 15.55
N LYS A 379 -19.40 10.82 16.59
CA LYS A 379 -18.89 11.83 17.51
C LYS A 379 -18.28 11.14 18.73
N ARG A 380 -17.07 11.55 19.09
CA ARG A 380 -16.36 11.18 20.31
C ARG A 380 -16.61 12.15 21.45
#